data_bff4016c6b7e1e82f35595af24a9766b
#
_entry.id   bff4016c6b7e1e82f35595af24a9766b
#
_cell.length_a   1.000
_cell.length_b   1.000
_cell.length_c   1.000
_cell.angle_alpha   90.00
_cell.angle_beta   90.00
_cell.angle_gamma   90.00
#
_symmetry.space_group_name_H-M   'P 1'
#
loop_
_entity.id
_entity.type
_entity.pdbx_description
1 polymer ?
#
loop_
_entity_poly.entity_id
_entity_poly.type
_entity_poly.pdbx_seq_one_letter_code
_entity_poly.pdbx_strand_id
1 'polypeptide(L)'
;ELCRALKRESPDYDGNIEELFRAELYLISPLREPERFLQKEYFLTAQQRDIERQILKGIRAKHSDYYWFSGLPGTGKTLLLYDLAMKLSVRQRVCMIHCGESGEDWRILHKRLRRIDFLSDRQLSLQAAKQTMTENVCAEEAFDTFLKPYSAILVDEAHLLSVEQLKILEECKKQIPIIFSSDTEDMISPEELDREIPQRLAGLPDVQSFHLTNRIRTNAELSSFIQNMLDLSRRKGQKGYPNIEVVYANDDTEAVCLMQGYARRGYLYQNPAMRDVNRLVAVLDEQYYYDEDGYLRAGKISEASYEITRITTSEGRKSNVRLLFHQLNQAKEKLAIVIKDNPSVYDTILDILQMRKNR
;
A
#
# COMPACT_ATOMS: atom_id res chain seq x y z
N GLU A 1 11.86 -9.92 -34.86
CA GLU A 1 13.13 -9.17 -34.94
C GLU A 1 13.84 -9.16 -33.56
N LEU A 2 13.18 -8.88 -32.45
CA LEU A 2 13.77 -8.88 -31.10
C LEU A 2 14.36 -10.27 -30.73
N CYS A 3 13.62 -11.34 -30.96
CA CYS A 3 14.10 -12.72 -30.74
C CYS A 3 15.29 -13.11 -31.61
N ARG A 4 15.41 -12.53 -32.81
CA ARG A 4 16.58 -12.75 -33.68
C ARG A 4 17.80 -11.94 -33.23
N ALA A 5 17.59 -10.73 -32.73
CA ALA A 5 18.65 -9.90 -32.15
C ALA A 5 19.19 -10.54 -30.87
N LEU A 6 18.31 -10.97 -29.95
CA LEU A 6 18.69 -11.65 -28.71
C LEU A 6 19.46 -12.95 -28.96
N LYS A 7 19.10 -13.74 -29.99
CA LYS A 7 19.83 -14.96 -30.38
C LYS A 7 21.20 -14.67 -30.97
N ARG A 8 21.44 -13.47 -31.51
CA ARG A 8 22.76 -13.08 -32.07
C ARG A 8 23.74 -12.55 -31.03
N GLU A 9 23.24 -11.99 -29.95
CA GLU A 9 24.07 -11.33 -28.90
C GLU A 9 24.27 -12.18 -27.64
N SER A 10 23.56 -13.30 -27.51
CA SER A 10 23.67 -14.19 -26.38
C SER A 10 24.21 -15.54 -26.82
N PRO A 11 25.51 -15.82 -26.59
CA PRO A 11 26.01 -17.18 -26.78
C PRO A 11 25.43 -18.07 -25.68
N ASP A 12 24.71 -19.09 -26.11
CA ASP A 12 24.37 -20.31 -25.37
C ASP A 12 23.97 -20.14 -23.89
N TYR A 13 22.76 -19.54 -23.67
CA TYR A 13 22.11 -19.64 -22.37
C TYR A 13 21.34 -20.98 -22.32
N ASP A 14 21.90 -21.97 -21.66
CA ASP A 14 21.28 -23.30 -21.43
C ASP A 14 20.20 -23.29 -20.34
N GLY A 15 19.89 -22.15 -19.76
CA GLY A 15 18.87 -21.97 -18.73
C GLY A 15 17.46 -21.80 -19.31
N ASN A 16 16.45 -22.05 -18.48
CA ASN A 16 15.05 -21.85 -18.82
C ASN A 16 14.76 -20.35 -18.98
N ILE A 17 14.51 -19.91 -20.22
CA ILE A 17 14.19 -18.50 -20.55
C ILE A 17 12.95 -18.00 -19.76
N GLU A 18 11.99 -18.88 -19.44
CA GLU A 18 10.84 -18.55 -18.61
C GLU A 18 11.22 -18.18 -17.17
N GLU A 19 12.32 -18.75 -16.64
CA GLU A 19 12.83 -18.38 -15.33
C GLU A 19 13.48 -17.00 -15.28
N LEU A 20 14.10 -16.57 -16.40
CA LEU A 20 14.66 -15.22 -16.52
C LEU A 20 13.57 -14.14 -16.64
N PHE A 21 12.42 -14.46 -17.21
CA PHE A 21 11.31 -13.55 -17.43
C PHE A 21 10.16 -13.74 -16.42
N ARG A 22 10.41 -14.31 -15.27
CA ARG A 22 9.42 -14.34 -14.19
C ARG A 22 9.00 -12.89 -13.89
N ALA A 23 7.72 -12.62 -14.09
CA ALA A 23 7.14 -11.28 -13.83
C ALA A 23 7.49 -10.78 -12.43
N GLU A 24 7.60 -11.69 -11.46
CA GLU A 24 7.95 -11.46 -10.06
C GLU A 24 9.31 -10.78 -9.86
N LEU A 25 10.29 -11.06 -10.73
CA LEU A 25 11.64 -10.48 -10.64
C LEU A 25 11.67 -8.99 -11.00
N TYR A 26 10.66 -8.53 -11.75
CA TYR A 26 10.56 -7.16 -12.26
C TYR A 26 9.49 -6.33 -11.58
N LEU A 27 8.80 -6.91 -10.60
CA LEU A 27 7.81 -6.23 -9.79
C LEU A 27 8.48 -5.73 -8.52
N ILE A 28 9.05 -4.57 -8.62
CA ILE A 28 9.73 -3.91 -7.52
C ILE A 28 8.81 -2.93 -6.81
N SER A 29 9.13 -2.63 -5.56
CA SER A 29 8.58 -1.50 -4.83
C SER A 29 9.57 -0.35 -4.89
N PRO A 30 9.22 0.82 -5.46
CA PRO A 30 10.13 1.97 -5.50
C PRO A 30 10.66 2.34 -4.13
N LEU A 31 9.84 2.23 -3.09
CA LEU A 31 10.21 2.58 -1.71
C LEU A 31 11.14 1.54 -1.07
N ARG A 32 10.90 0.26 -1.33
CA ARG A 32 11.67 -0.84 -0.72
C ARG A 32 12.93 -1.21 -1.49
N GLU A 33 12.92 -1.01 -2.81
CA GLU A 33 14.02 -1.33 -3.72
C GLU A 33 14.41 -0.10 -4.57
N PRO A 34 14.74 1.04 -3.92
CA PRO A 34 14.94 2.30 -4.61
C PRO A 34 16.07 2.26 -5.64
N GLU A 35 17.14 1.52 -5.39
CA GLU A 35 18.27 1.40 -6.33
C GLU A 35 17.85 0.68 -7.61
N ARG A 36 17.11 -0.43 -7.52
CA ARG A 36 16.58 -1.14 -8.68
C ARG A 36 15.58 -0.30 -9.46
N PHE A 37 14.73 0.46 -8.75
CA PHE A 37 13.82 1.40 -9.39
C PHE A 37 14.58 2.48 -10.18
N LEU A 38 15.60 3.08 -9.58
CA LEU A 38 16.43 4.11 -10.23
C LEU A 38 17.21 3.56 -11.43
N GLN A 39 17.59 2.28 -11.42
CA GLN A 39 18.24 1.58 -12.52
C GLN A 39 17.24 1.13 -13.59
N LYS A 40 15.94 1.35 -13.38
CA LYS A 40 14.84 0.93 -14.25
C LYS A 40 14.77 -0.60 -14.44
N GLU A 41 15.14 -1.35 -13.41
CA GLU A 41 15.04 -2.81 -13.39
C GLU A 41 13.61 -3.26 -13.06
N TYR A 42 12.63 -2.75 -13.78
CA TYR A 42 11.21 -3.12 -13.63
C TYR A 42 10.47 -3.04 -14.94
N PHE A 43 9.35 -3.73 -15.02
CA PHE A 43 8.43 -3.67 -16.14
C PHE A 43 7.02 -3.30 -15.65
N LEU A 44 6.40 -2.39 -16.38
CA LEU A 44 4.97 -2.16 -16.25
C LEU A 44 4.22 -3.23 -17.03
N THR A 45 3.11 -3.72 -16.48
CA THR A 45 2.20 -4.60 -17.20
C THR A 45 1.57 -3.89 -18.40
N ALA A 46 0.96 -4.63 -19.31
CA ALA A 46 0.24 -4.06 -20.45
C ALA A 46 -0.83 -3.06 -19.99
N GLN A 47 -1.60 -3.41 -18.94
CA GLN A 47 -2.62 -2.54 -18.36
C GLN A 47 -2.03 -1.27 -17.74
N GLN A 48 -0.95 -1.38 -16.96
CA GLN A 48 -0.29 -0.22 -16.39
C GLN A 48 0.27 0.71 -17.47
N ARG A 49 0.89 0.17 -18.52
CA ARG A 49 1.38 0.97 -19.65
C ARG A 49 0.27 1.68 -20.41
N ASP A 50 -0.88 1.05 -20.53
CA ASP A 50 -2.02 1.65 -21.21
C ASP A 50 -2.58 2.81 -20.40
N ILE A 51 -2.79 2.61 -19.11
CA ILE A 51 -3.21 3.69 -18.17
C ILE A 51 -2.20 4.84 -18.20
N GLU A 52 -0.91 4.54 -18.11
CA GLU A 52 0.15 5.54 -18.18
C GLU A 52 0.08 6.38 -19.46
N ARG A 53 -0.07 5.73 -20.63
CA ARG A 53 -0.19 6.42 -21.91
C ARG A 53 -1.42 7.31 -21.96
N GLN A 54 -2.55 6.86 -21.45
CA GLN A 54 -3.79 7.63 -21.41
C GLN A 54 -3.64 8.87 -20.52
N ILE A 55 -3.08 8.73 -19.31
CA ILE A 55 -2.82 9.84 -18.40
C ILE A 55 -1.86 10.85 -19.05
N LEU A 56 -0.70 10.42 -19.55
CA LEU A 56 0.26 11.32 -20.17
C LEU A 56 -0.29 12.01 -21.45
N LYS A 57 -1.13 11.32 -22.20
CA LYS A 57 -1.83 11.90 -23.36
C LYS A 57 -2.86 12.94 -22.91
N GLY A 58 -3.66 12.62 -21.88
CA GLY A 58 -4.66 13.52 -21.31
C GLY A 58 -4.04 14.80 -20.76
N ILE A 59 -2.95 14.70 -20.00
CA ILE A 59 -2.20 15.84 -19.46
C ILE A 59 -1.67 16.74 -20.59
N ARG A 60 -1.09 16.16 -21.65
CA ARG A 60 -0.60 16.92 -22.81
C ARG A 60 -1.72 17.65 -23.56
N ALA A 61 -2.86 17.02 -23.67
CA ALA A 61 -4.02 17.55 -24.34
C ALA A 61 -4.88 18.48 -23.45
N LYS A 62 -4.54 18.59 -22.16
CA LYS A 62 -5.31 19.34 -21.14
C LYS A 62 -6.78 18.91 -21.09
N HIS A 63 -7.02 17.59 -21.15
CA HIS A 63 -8.37 17.03 -21.15
C HIS A 63 -9.02 17.03 -19.79
N SER A 64 -8.22 16.90 -18.72
CA SER A 64 -8.69 16.86 -17.35
C SER A 64 -7.60 17.38 -16.41
N ASP A 65 -8.03 17.92 -15.29
CA ASP A 65 -7.15 18.29 -14.19
C ASP A 65 -6.99 17.13 -13.18
N TYR A 66 -7.89 16.14 -13.22
CA TYR A 66 -7.91 15.03 -12.28
C TYR A 66 -7.80 13.68 -12.98
N TYR A 67 -6.87 12.87 -12.48
CA TYR A 67 -6.68 11.48 -12.89
C TYR A 67 -6.69 10.60 -11.65
N TRP A 68 -7.44 9.53 -11.68
CA TRP A 68 -7.53 8.61 -10.57
C TRP A 68 -7.42 7.17 -11.03
N PHE A 69 -6.47 6.42 -10.48
CA PHE A 69 -6.44 4.99 -10.69
C PHE A 69 -6.52 4.25 -9.36
N SER A 70 -7.41 3.29 -9.34
CA SER A 70 -7.65 2.42 -8.19
C SER A 70 -7.27 0.97 -8.50
N GLY A 71 -7.13 0.17 -7.48
CA GLY A 71 -6.88 -1.26 -7.63
C GLY A 71 -6.63 -1.93 -6.30
N LEU A 72 -6.60 -3.24 -6.32
CA LEU A 72 -6.36 -4.05 -5.14
C LEU A 72 -4.90 -3.95 -4.66
N PRO A 73 -4.59 -4.35 -3.41
CA PRO A 73 -3.22 -4.49 -2.96
C PRO A 73 -2.41 -5.37 -3.91
N GLY A 74 -1.16 -4.98 -4.18
CA GLY A 74 -0.27 -5.75 -5.05
C GLY A 74 -0.51 -5.61 -6.56
N THR A 75 -1.37 -4.70 -7.02
CA THR A 75 -1.55 -4.41 -8.46
C THR A 75 -0.48 -3.46 -9.02
N GLY A 76 0.44 -2.97 -8.18
CA GLY A 76 1.55 -2.11 -8.58
C GLY A 76 1.17 -0.64 -8.78
N LYS A 77 0.18 -0.13 -8.05
CA LYS A 77 -0.26 1.27 -8.04
C LYS A 77 0.90 2.24 -7.79
N THR A 78 1.60 2.05 -6.68
CA THR A 78 2.77 2.87 -6.30
C THR A 78 3.84 2.85 -7.39
N LEU A 79 4.14 1.69 -8.00
CA LEU A 79 5.12 1.60 -9.09
C LEU A 79 4.69 2.44 -10.31
N LEU A 80 3.42 2.34 -10.70
CA LEU A 80 2.86 3.13 -11.80
C LEU A 80 2.92 4.63 -11.49
N LEU A 81 2.55 5.03 -10.26
CA LEU A 81 2.59 6.43 -9.84
C LEU A 81 4.00 7.01 -9.88
N TYR A 82 4.98 6.25 -9.40
CA TYR A 82 6.39 6.66 -9.44
C TYR A 82 6.95 6.72 -10.88
N ASP A 83 6.56 5.81 -11.75
CA ASP A 83 6.98 5.86 -13.16
C ASP A 83 6.38 7.08 -13.88
N LEU A 84 5.12 7.42 -13.58
CA LEU A 84 4.49 8.67 -14.03
C LEU A 84 5.25 9.90 -13.51
N ALA A 85 5.59 9.93 -12.21
CA ALA A 85 6.36 11.02 -11.60
C ALA A 85 7.72 11.20 -12.30
N MET A 86 8.43 10.10 -12.56
CA MET A 86 9.70 10.12 -13.30
C MET A 86 9.55 10.73 -14.70
N LYS A 87 8.50 10.38 -15.43
CA LYS A 87 8.24 10.89 -16.79
C LYS A 87 7.83 12.36 -16.80
N LEU A 88 6.99 12.77 -15.84
CA LEU A 88 6.55 14.16 -15.70
C LEU A 88 7.68 15.07 -15.22
N SER A 89 8.58 14.56 -14.37
CA SER A 89 9.70 15.34 -13.80
C SER A 89 10.87 15.58 -14.75
N VAL A 90 10.85 15.04 -15.97
CA VAL A 90 11.97 15.19 -16.93
C VAL A 90 12.33 16.66 -17.21
N ARG A 91 11.33 17.52 -17.32
CA ARG A 91 11.53 18.95 -17.65
C ARG A 91 11.10 19.92 -16.55
N GLN A 92 10.22 19.53 -15.67
CA GLN A 92 9.57 20.37 -14.66
C GLN A 92 9.58 19.68 -13.30
N ARG A 93 9.35 20.43 -12.24
CA ARG A 93 9.23 19.84 -10.89
C ARG A 93 7.84 19.26 -10.71
N VAL A 94 7.76 18.16 -9.99
CA VAL A 94 6.50 17.54 -9.57
C VAL A 94 6.50 17.34 -8.05
N CYS A 95 5.33 17.39 -7.45
CA CYS A 95 5.13 17.11 -6.04
C CYS A 95 4.54 15.71 -5.90
N MET A 96 5.10 14.89 -5.03
CA MET A 96 4.59 13.57 -4.69
C MET A 96 4.20 13.54 -3.21
N ILE A 97 2.94 13.26 -2.95
CA ILE A 97 2.35 13.23 -1.61
C ILE A 97 2.09 11.78 -1.25
N HIS A 98 2.63 11.35 -0.13
CA HIS A 98 2.32 10.06 0.46
C HIS A 98 1.36 10.22 1.63
N CYS A 99 0.25 9.50 1.59
CA CYS A 99 -0.72 9.46 2.67
C CYS A 99 -0.45 8.27 3.59
N GLY A 100 -0.65 8.48 4.90
CA GLY A 100 -0.35 7.48 5.91
C GLY A 100 1.08 7.56 6.45
N GLU A 101 1.50 6.53 7.18
CA GLU A 101 2.84 6.47 7.77
C GLU A 101 3.89 6.09 6.73
N SER A 102 4.47 7.09 6.10
CA SER A 102 5.64 6.92 5.25
C SER A 102 6.78 7.79 5.79
N GLY A 103 7.66 7.22 6.59
CA GLY A 103 8.63 8.07 7.26
C GLY A 103 9.97 8.15 6.55
N GLU A 104 10.66 7.04 6.39
CA GLU A 104 12.08 7.04 6.08
C GLU A 104 12.41 6.42 4.72
N ASP A 105 11.50 5.65 4.15
CA ASP A 105 11.74 4.81 2.98
C ASP A 105 12.03 5.60 1.70
N TRP A 106 11.56 6.85 1.60
CA TRP A 106 11.78 7.72 0.43
C TRP A 106 13.06 8.55 0.46
N ARG A 107 13.85 8.51 1.55
CA ARG A 107 15.08 9.31 1.68
C ARG A 107 16.08 9.08 0.54
N ILE A 108 16.21 7.84 0.09
CA ILE A 108 17.13 7.50 -1.01
C ILE A 108 16.62 8.12 -2.32
N LEU A 109 15.33 7.99 -2.60
CA LEU A 109 14.69 8.54 -3.79
C LEU A 109 14.75 10.06 -3.79
N HIS A 110 14.46 10.72 -2.66
CA HIS A 110 14.53 12.17 -2.53
C HIS A 110 15.94 12.71 -2.82
N LYS A 111 16.99 12.04 -2.35
CA LYS A 111 18.38 12.44 -2.64
C LYS A 111 18.74 12.32 -4.13
N ARG A 112 18.18 11.38 -4.83
CA ARG A 112 18.48 11.07 -6.23
C ARG A 112 17.57 11.79 -7.22
N LEU A 113 16.30 11.94 -6.89
CA LEU A 113 15.26 12.51 -7.77
C LEU A 113 15.05 14.00 -7.48
N ARG A 114 16.02 14.85 -7.88
CA ARG A 114 16.05 16.28 -7.55
C ARG A 114 14.88 17.12 -8.05
N ARG A 115 14.05 16.60 -8.98
CA ARG A 115 12.89 17.29 -9.53
C ARG A 115 11.56 16.72 -9.02
N ILE A 116 11.62 15.79 -8.09
CA ILE A 116 10.46 15.25 -7.40
C ILE A 116 10.59 15.63 -5.93
N ASP A 117 9.68 16.44 -5.44
CA ASP A 117 9.60 16.78 -4.04
C ASP A 117 8.61 15.84 -3.36
N PHE A 118 9.05 15.21 -2.29
CA PHE A 118 8.28 14.24 -1.54
C PHE A 118 7.74 14.88 -0.27
N LEU A 119 6.44 14.72 -0.04
CA LEU A 119 5.73 15.22 1.13
C LEU A 119 4.88 14.12 1.76
N SER A 120 4.68 14.20 3.07
CA SER A 120 3.59 13.47 3.70
C SER A 120 2.30 14.31 3.68
N ASP A 121 1.16 13.63 3.83
CA ASP A 121 -0.14 14.26 4.04
C ASP A 121 -0.13 15.25 5.23
N ARG A 122 0.59 14.92 6.31
CA ARG A 122 0.80 15.83 7.46
C ARG A 122 1.58 17.09 7.07
N GLN A 123 2.62 16.93 6.24
CA GLN A 123 3.38 18.10 5.75
C GLN A 123 2.55 18.97 4.83
N LEU A 124 1.64 18.39 4.03
CA LEU A 124 0.68 19.12 3.23
C LEU A 124 -0.18 20.05 4.12
N SER A 125 -0.78 19.47 5.17
CA SER A 125 -1.60 20.23 6.13
C SER A 125 -0.80 21.32 6.87
N LEU A 126 0.44 21.01 7.26
CA LEU A 126 1.33 21.97 7.94
C LEU A 126 1.77 23.12 7.01
N GLN A 127 2.01 22.85 5.75
CA GLN A 127 2.37 23.88 4.77
C GLN A 127 1.19 24.85 4.55
N ALA A 128 -0.01 24.33 4.37
CA ALA A 128 -1.21 25.15 4.28
C ALA A 128 -1.39 26.02 5.55
N ALA A 129 -1.25 25.45 6.73
CA ALA A 129 -1.42 26.17 8.00
C ALA A 129 -0.31 27.21 8.27
N LYS A 130 0.96 26.92 7.97
CA LYS A 130 2.07 27.85 8.18
C LYS A 130 1.98 29.10 7.35
N GLN A 131 1.62 28.99 6.08
CA GLN A 131 1.48 30.13 5.19
C GLN A 131 0.31 31.03 5.57
N THR A 132 -0.78 30.43 6.07
CA THR A 132 -1.92 31.19 6.61
C THR A 132 -1.51 32.06 7.81
N MET A 133 -0.61 31.54 8.66
CA MET A 133 -0.15 32.27 9.85
C MET A 133 0.91 33.35 9.56
N THR A 134 1.77 33.13 8.56
CA THR A 134 2.90 34.05 8.29
C THR A 134 2.56 35.21 7.37
N GLU A 135 1.63 35.04 6.45
CA GLU A 135 1.34 36.02 5.40
C GLU A 135 -0.01 36.72 5.56
N ASN A 136 -0.79 36.42 6.60
CA ASN A 136 -2.19 36.90 6.77
C ASN A 136 -3.05 36.66 5.52
N VAL A 137 -2.75 35.61 4.76
CA VAL A 137 -3.37 35.23 3.51
C VAL A 137 -4.34 34.08 3.79
N CYS A 138 -5.38 33.92 2.99
CA CYS A 138 -6.26 32.76 3.17
C CYS A 138 -5.52 31.45 2.81
N ALA A 139 -6.00 30.32 3.34
CA ALA A 139 -5.35 29.02 3.14
C ALA A 139 -5.18 28.64 1.67
N GLU A 140 -6.11 29.06 0.82
CA GLU A 140 -6.09 28.84 -0.63
C GLU A 140 -4.92 29.55 -1.32
N GLU A 141 -4.72 30.86 -1.03
CA GLU A 141 -3.62 31.63 -1.62
C GLU A 141 -2.25 31.15 -1.16
N ALA A 142 -2.17 30.71 0.10
CA ALA A 142 -1.01 30.09 0.69
C ALA A 142 -0.64 28.79 -0.05
N PHE A 143 -1.63 27.97 -0.31
CA PHE A 143 -1.45 26.71 -1.01
C PHE A 143 -1.11 26.89 -2.49
N ASP A 144 -1.75 27.84 -3.17
CA ASP A 144 -1.40 28.21 -4.55
C ASP A 144 0.04 28.70 -4.68
N THR A 145 0.54 29.42 -3.68
CA THR A 145 1.95 29.88 -3.66
C THR A 145 2.89 28.69 -3.48
N PHE A 146 2.55 27.74 -2.60
CA PHE A 146 3.30 26.52 -2.43
C PHE A 146 3.36 25.68 -3.72
N LEU A 147 2.28 25.65 -4.49
CA LEU A 147 2.19 24.86 -5.73
C LEU A 147 2.85 25.52 -6.95
N LYS A 148 3.22 26.80 -6.87
CA LYS A 148 3.83 27.52 -8.01
C LYS A 148 4.96 26.78 -8.73
N PRO A 149 5.89 26.11 -8.05
CA PRO A 149 7.03 25.44 -8.71
C PRO A 149 6.65 24.14 -9.41
N TYR A 150 5.47 23.56 -9.14
CA TYR A 150 5.10 22.24 -9.63
C TYR A 150 4.24 22.29 -10.89
N SER A 151 4.45 21.29 -11.74
CA SER A 151 3.67 21.07 -12.97
C SER A 151 2.64 19.96 -12.85
N ALA A 152 2.74 19.15 -11.80
CA ALA A 152 1.79 18.09 -11.46
C ALA A 152 1.93 17.73 -9.98
N ILE A 153 0.85 17.23 -9.40
CA ILE A 153 0.80 16.62 -8.07
C ILE A 153 0.45 15.14 -8.25
N LEU A 154 1.15 14.28 -7.54
CA LEU A 154 0.86 12.85 -7.48
C LEU A 154 0.60 12.47 -6.03
N VAL A 155 -0.49 11.77 -5.78
CA VAL A 155 -0.92 11.39 -4.42
C VAL A 155 -1.01 9.88 -4.33
N ASP A 156 -0.14 9.29 -3.53
CA ASP A 156 -0.16 7.85 -3.24
C ASP A 156 -1.00 7.56 -2.01
N GLU A 157 -1.69 6.42 -2.03
CA GLU A 157 -2.63 5.99 -0.98
C GLU A 157 -3.71 7.07 -0.67
N ALA A 158 -4.27 7.67 -1.71
CA ALA A 158 -5.18 8.82 -1.60
C ALA A 158 -6.46 8.53 -0.79
N HIS A 159 -6.85 7.26 -0.62
CA HIS A 159 -7.96 6.86 0.24
C HIS A 159 -7.72 7.18 1.73
N LEU A 160 -6.47 7.45 2.12
CA LEU A 160 -6.09 7.84 3.49
C LEU A 160 -6.16 9.34 3.75
N LEU A 161 -6.40 10.16 2.74
CA LEU A 161 -6.60 11.60 2.90
C LEU A 161 -7.72 11.90 3.90
N SER A 162 -7.59 13.00 4.61
CA SER A 162 -8.74 13.60 5.30
C SER A 162 -9.61 14.35 4.28
N VAL A 163 -10.86 14.63 4.67
CA VAL A 163 -11.79 15.42 3.84
C VAL A 163 -11.23 16.82 3.61
N GLU A 164 -10.59 17.41 4.62
CA GLU A 164 -9.97 18.74 4.56
C GLU A 164 -8.77 18.74 3.60
N GLN A 165 -7.92 17.70 3.66
CA GLN A 165 -6.79 17.55 2.74
C GLN A 165 -7.23 17.41 1.29
N LEU A 166 -8.31 16.65 1.04
CA LEU A 166 -8.87 16.52 -0.30
C LEU A 166 -9.42 17.88 -0.79
N LYS A 167 -10.16 18.60 0.06
CA LYS A 167 -10.65 19.95 -0.28
C LYS A 167 -9.53 20.92 -0.63
N ILE A 168 -8.43 20.92 0.10
CA ILE A 168 -7.24 21.73 -0.20
C ILE A 168 -6.74 21.45 -1.63
N LEU A 169 -6.75 20.19 -2.06
CA LEU A 169 -6.35 19.79 -3.41
C LEU A 169 -7.38 20.17 -4.47
N GLU A 170 -8.67 20.11 -4.16
CA GLU A 170 -9.78 20.52 -5.05
C GLU A 170 -9.83 22.04 -5.27
N GLU A 171 -9.61 22.81 -4.22
CA GLU A 171 -9.69 24.28 -4.22
C GLU A 171 -8.45 24.94 -4.85
N CYS A 172 -7.51 24.15 -5.33
CA CYS A 172 -6.31 24.65 -5.97
C CYS A 172 -6.63 25.48 -7.22
N LYS A 173 -6.41 26.81 -7.14
CA LYS A 173 -6.65 27.75 -8.27
C LYS A 173 -5.71 27.52 -9.45
N LYS A 174 -4.54 26.91 -9.19
CA LYS A 174 -3.61 26.55 -10.24
C LYS A 174 -4.08 25.26 -10.88
N GLN A 175 -4.57 25.35 -12.11
CA GLN A 175 -4.95 24.20 -12.92
C GLN A 175 -3.71 23.37 -13.30
N ILE A 176 -3.25 22.56 -12.38
CA ILE A 176 -2.21 21.55 -12.63
C ILE A 176 -2.82 20.16 -12.47
N PRO A 177 -2.40 19.19 -13.28
CA PRO A 177 -2.93 17.84 -13.17
C PRO A 177 -2.60 17.22 -11.82
N ILE A 178 -3.62 16.66 -11.17
CA ILE A 178 -3.51 15.90 -9.93
C ILE A 178 -3.81 14.44 -10.24
N ILE A 179 -2.89 13.57 -9.88
CA ILE A 179 -2.98 12.13 -10.14
C ILE A 179 -3.09 11.40 -8.81
N PHE A 180 -4.22 10.74 -8.59
CA PHE A 180 -4.48 9.97 -7.38
C PHE A 180 -4.30 8.48 -7.62
N SER A 181 -3.63 7.82 -6.69
CA SER A 181 -3.56 6.37 -6.56
C SER A 181 -4.27 5.95 -5.29
N SER A 182 -5.19 5.02 -5.36
CA SER A 182 -5.91 4.55 -4.17
C SER A 182 -6.09 3.03 -4.15
N ASP A 183 -6.07 2.48 -2.95
CA ASP A 183 -6.52 1.11 -2.72
C ASP A 183 -8.02 1.10 -2.45
N THR A 184 -8.72 0.10 -2.95
CA THR A 184 -10.16 -0.06 -2.71
C THR A 184 -10.46 -0.95 -1.52
N GLU A 185 -9.46 -1.67 -1.01
CA GLU A 185 -9.59 -2.66 0.04
C GLU A 185 -8.75 -2.36 1.30
N ASP A 186 -7.91 -1.31 1.28
CA ASP A 186 -7.02 -0.93 2.40
C ASP A 186 -7.67 0.05 3.39
N MET A 187 -8.99 0.17 3.36
CA MET A 187 -9.73 0.89 4.38
C MET A 187 -10.05 -0.05 5.55
N ILE A 188 -9.31 0.10 6.64
CA ILE A 188 -9.27 -0.85 7.75
C ILE A 188 -10.15 -0.38 8.92
N SER A 189 -10.60 0.87 8.92
CA SER A 189 -11.39 1.42 10.02
C SER A 189 -12.71 2.03 9.53
N PRO A 190 -13.79 2.00 10.36
CA PRO A 190 -15.04 2.68 10.05
C PRO A 190 -14.84 4.16 9.73
N GLU A 191 -13.97 4.85 10.46
CA GLU A 191 -13.73 6.28 10.22
C GLU A 191 -13.07 6.56 8.86
N GLU A 192 -12.33 5.60 8.31
CA GLU A 192 -11.79 5.69 6.94
C GLU A 192 -12.90 5.46 5.90
N LEU A 193 -13.81 4.53 6.18
CA LEU A 193 -14.98 4.28 5.34
C LEU A 193 -15.94 5.48 5.36
N ASP A 194 -16.17 6.09 6.52
CA ASP A 194 -17.06 7.24 6.70
C ASP A 194 -16.58 8.50 5.98
N ARG A 195 -15.28 8.60 5.68
CA ARG A 195 -14.74 9.72 4.89
C ARG A 195 -15.18 9.67 3.43
N GLU A 196 -15.56 8.50 2.93
CA GLU A 196 -16.01 8.29 1.55
C GLU A 196 -15.04 8.85 0.48
N ILE A 197 -13.75 8.87 0.77
CA ILE A 197 -12.73 9.46 -0.12
C ILE A 197 -12.78 8.85 -1.54
N PRO A 198 -12.89 7.54 -1.75
CA PRO A 198 -13.00 6.98 -3.10
C PRO A 198 -14.23 7.51 -3.85
N GLN A 199 -15.37 7.68 -3.17
CA GLN A 199 -16.60 8.22 -3.76
C GLN A 199 -16.42 9.70 -4.12
N ARG A 200 -15.75 10.47 -3.26
CA ARG A 200 -15.41 11.87 -3.53
C ARG A 200 -14.44 12.00 -4.70
N LEU A 201 -13.42 11.17 -4.79
CA LEU A 201 -12.49 11.13 -5.93
C LEU A 201 -13.23 10.81 -7.24
N ALA A 202 -14.18 9.88 -7.21
CA ALA A 202 -15.02 9.55 -8.37
C ALA A 202 -15.95 10.69 -8.77
N GLY A 203 -16.31 11.57 -7.84
CA GLY A 203 -17.16 12.76 -8.05
C GLY A 203 -16.43 14.02 -8.47
N LEU A 204 -15.09 13.99 -8.59
CA LEU A 204 -14.33 15.16 -9.05
C LEU A 204 -14.71 15.57 -10.48
N PRO A 205 -14.71 16.88 -10.80
CA PRO A 205 -15.07 17.36 -12.14
C PRO A 205 -14.13 16.77 -13.20
N ASP A 206 -14.72 16.23 -14.26
CA ASP A 206 -14.00 15.67 -15.43
C ASP A 206 -12.89 14.66 -15.07
N VAL A 207 -12.99 13.98 -13.92
CA VAL A 207 -12.00 12.98 -13.49
C VAL A 207 -11.90 11.83 -14.48
N GLN A 208 -10.69 11.52 -14.90
CA GLN A 208 -10.41 10.30 -15.67
C GLN A 208 -10.06 9.16 -14.72
N SER A 209 -10.98 8.19 -14.61
CA SER A 209 -10.85 7.06 -13.70
C SER A 209 -10.37 5.81 -14.42
N PHE A 210 -9.45 5.08 -13.79
CA PHE A 210 -8.90 3.81 -14.27
C PHE A 210 -8.93 2.77 -13.16
N HIS A 211 -8.98 1.50 -13.52
CA HIS A 211 -8.98 0.42 -12.55
C HIS A 211 -7.96 -0.65 -12.90
N LEU A 212 -7.03 -0.93 -11.98
CA LEU A 212 -6.04 -2.00 -12.09
C LEU A 212 -6.63 -3.30 -11.55
N THR A 213 -6.77 -4.29 -12.42
CA THR A 213 -7.39 -5.59 -12.09
C THR A 213 -6.38 -6.70 -11.85
N ASN A 214 -5.20 -6.60 -12.48
CA ASN A 214 -4.20 -7.65 -12.43
C ASN A 214 -3.42 -7.61 -11.11
N ARG A 215 -3.71 -8.52 -10.20
CA ARG A 215 -2.87 -8.77 -9.02
C ARG A 215 -1.59 -9.45 -9.46
N ILE A 216 -0.46 -8.85 -9.15
CA ILE A 216 0.84 -9.35 -9.58
C ILE A 216 1.64 -9.90 -8.39
N ARG A 217 1.41 -9.39 -7.17
CA ARG A 217 2.21 -9.66 -5.97
C ARG A 217 1.56 -10.60 -4.98
N THR A 218 0.25 -10.66 -4.90
CA THR A 218 -0.47 -11.35 -3.83
C THR A 218 -1.27 -12.54 -4.35
N ASN A 219 -1.20 -13.65 -3.61
CA ASN A 219 -2.09 -14.77 -3.79
C ASN A 219 -3.53 -14.33 -3.44
N ALA A 220 -4.48 -14.55 -4.34
CA ALA A 220 -5.88 -14.16 -4.13
C ALA A 220 -6.50 -14.82 -2.89
N GLU A 221 -6.07 -16.03 -2.55
CA GLU A 221 -6.45 -16.75 -1.35
C GLU A 221 -6.00 -16.02 -0.08
N LEU A 222 -4.70 -15.67 0.00
CA LEU A 222 -4.14 -14.96 1.14
C LEU A 222 -4.80 -13.60 1.34
N SER A 223 -4.96 -12.83 0.25
CA SER A 223 -5.65 -11.52 0.31
C SER A 223 -7.08 -11.65 0.81
N SER A 224 -7.85 -12.61 0.29
CA SER A 224 -9.22 -12.83 0.73
C SER A 224 -9.31 -13.21 2.20
N PHE A 225 -8.39 -14.05 2.67
CA PHE A 225 -8.34 -14.40 4.09
C PHE A 225 -8.00 -13.20 4.97
N ILE A 226 -6.96 -12.44 4.60
CA ILE A 226 -6.53 -11.26 5.36
C ILE A 226 -7.69 -10.26 5.47
N GLN A 227 -8.42 -10.01 4.38
CA GLN A 227 -9.58 -9.12 4.40
C GLN A 227 -10.70 -9.64 5.29
N ASN A 228 -11.05 -10.93 5.18
CA ASN A 228 -12.08 -11.54 6.02
C ASN A 228 -11.67 -11.54 7.50
N MET A 229 -10.37 -11.64 7.79
CA MET A 229 -9.85 -11.54 9.15
C MET A 229 -9.93 -10.12 9.70
N LEU A 230 -9.71 -9.11 8.88
CA LEU A 230 -9.76 -7.70 9.30
C LEU A 230 -11.20 -7.16 9.42
N ASP A 231 -12.11 -7.66 8.59
CA ASP A 231 -13.50 -7.22 8.52
C ASP A 231 -14.43 -8.41 8.32
N LEU A 232 -15.07 -8.83 9.38
CA LEU A 232 -15.99 -9.98 9.37
C LEU A 232 -17.26 -9.72 8.56
N SER A 233 -17.64 -8.46 8.29
CA SER A 233 -18.81 -8.10 7.50
C SER A 233 -18.60 -8.41 6.00
N ARG A 234 -17.37 -8.38 5.52
CA ARG A 234 -17.00 -8.60 4.11
C ARG A 234 -16.95 -10.07 3.69
N ARG A 235 -17.39 -11.01 4.51
CA ARG A 235 -17.30 -12.46 4.31
C ARG A 235 -17.73 -12.92 2.91
N LYS A 236 -16.87 -12.79 1.94
CA LYS A 236 -17.04 -13.39 0.61
C LYS A 236 -16.56 -14.83 0.65
N GLY A 237 -17.47 -15.76 0.45
CA GLY A 237 -17.17 -17.18 0.55
C GLY A 237 -16.15 -17.67 -0.47
N GLN A 238 -14.93 -18.01 -0.04
CA GLN A 238 -13.92 -18.69 -0.83
C GLN A 238 -13.91 -20.20 -0.54
N LYS A 239 -13.44 -21.02 -1.49
CA LYS A 239 -13.51 -22.50 -1.41
C LYS A 239 -12.53 -23.17 -0.42
N GLY A 240 -12.06 -22.47 0.60
CA GLY A 240 -11.09 -22.91 1.58
C GLY A 240 -9.76 -22.16 1.44
N TYR A 241 -8.91 -22.35 2.40
CA TYR A 241 -7.63 -21.66 2.54
C TYR A 241 -6.47 -22.66 2.73
N PRO A 242 -6.11 -23.45 1.71
CA PRO A 242 -5.10 -24.52 1.84
C PRO A 242 -3.69 -24.00 2.14
N ASN A 243 -3.40 -22.74 1.84
CA ASN A 243 -2.09 -22.14 2.07
C ASN A 243 -2.01 -21.33 3.38
N ILE A 244 -3.04 -21.42 4.23
CA ILE A 244 -3.10 -20.70 5.50
C ILE A 244 -3.17 -21.71 6.64
N GLU A 245 -2.27 -21.55 7.60
CA GLU A 245 -2.22 -22.32 8.83
C GLU A 245 -2.48 -21.39 10.02
N VAL A 246 -3.37 -21.78 10.93
CA VAL A 246 -3.62 -21.05 12.17
C VAL A 246 -3.44 -22.02 13.33
N VAL A 247 -2.64 -21.59 14.30
CA VAL A 247 -2.32 -22.41 15.49
C VAL A 247 -2.46 -21.55 16.74
N TYR A 248 -2.81 -22.19 17.85
CA TYR A 248 -2.94 -21.55 19.15
C TYR A 248 -1.73 -21.83 20.02
N ALA A 249 -1.31 -20.85 20.79
CA ALA A 249 -0.29 -20.95 21.82
C ALA A 249 -0.85 -20.44 23.15
N ASN A 250 -0.66 -21.22 24.22
CA ASN A 250 -1.19 -20.86 25.54
C ASN A 250 -0.33 -19.81 26.26
N ASP A 251 0.94 -19.69 25.86
CA ASP A 251 1.91 -18.78 26.48
C ASP A 251 3.04 -18.40 25.51
N ASP A 252 3.93 -17.52 25.96
CA ASP A 252 5.09 -17.06 25.18
C ASP A 252 6.03 -18.20 24.82
N THR A 253 6.20 -19.18 25.70
CA THR A 253 7.13 -20.30 25.47
C THR A 253 6.63 -21.19 24.33
N GLU A 254 5.34 -21.50 24.35
CA GLU A 254 4.71 -22.27 23.28
C GLU A 254 4.70 -21.49 21.96
N ALA A 255 4.38 -20.20 22.00
CA ALA A 255 4.44 -19.33 20.83
C ALA A 255 5.84 -19.33 20.19
N VAL A 256 6.89 -19.16 20.98
CA VAL A 256 8.28 -19.20 20.50
C VAL A 256 8.62 -20.57 19.90
N CYS A 257 8.21 -21.69 20.54
CA CYS A 257 8.44 -23.03 20.00
C CYS A 257 7.75 -23.24 18.65
N LEU A 258 6.48 -22.79 18.51
CA LEU A 258 5.73 -22.86 17.25
C LEU A 258 6.41 -22.02 16.17
N MET A 259 6.80 -20.79 16.49
CA MET A 259 7.49 -19.90 15.57
C MET A 259 8.82 -20.50 15.08
N GLN A 260 9.62 -21.10 15.98
CA GLN A 260 10.85 -21.81 15.61
C GLN A 260 10.56 -23.01 14.71
N GLY A 261 9.45 -23.72 14.95
CA GLY A 261 8.97 -24.80 14.09
C GLY A 261 8.67 -24.30 12.67
N TYR A 262 7.99 -23.17 12.54
CA TYR A 262 7.74 -22.54 11.26
C TYR A 262 9.02 -22.04 10.58
N ALA A 263 9.96 -21.44 11.32
CA ALA A 263 11.24 -21.01 10.79
C ALA A 263 12.03 -22.18 10.17
N ARG A 264 12.04 -23.37 10.82
CA ARG A 264 12.64 -24.58 10.25
C ARG A 264 11.96 -25.08 8.98
N ARG A 265 10.68 -24.75 8.79
CA ARG A 265 9.90 -25.01 7.56
C ARG A 265 10.07 -23.93 6.48
N GLY A 266 10.97 -22.94 6.71
CA GLY A 266 11.29 -21.86 5.78
C GLY A 266 10.32 -20.68 5.82
N TYR A 267 9.54 -20.54 6.91
CA TYR A 267 8.77 -19.32 7.14
C TYR A 267 9.65 -18.25 7.76
N LEU A 268 9.44 -17.00 7.33
CA LEU A 268 10.08 -15.85 7.93
C LEU A 268 9.12 -15.14 8.88
N TYR A 269 9.66 -14.55 9.93
CA TYR A 269 8.87 -13.79 10.90
C TYR A 269 8.44 -12.46 10.32
N GLN A 270 7.26 -12.01 10.72
CA GLN A 270 6.81 -10.65 10.40
C GLN A 270 7.83 -9.63 10.92
N ASN A 271 8.24 -8.72 10.04
CA ASN A 271 9.15 -7.61 10.37
C ASN A 271 8.78 -6.41 9.51
N PRO A 272 8.62 -5.20 10.07
CA PRO A 272 8.30 -3.99 9.32
C PRO A 272 9.27 -3.70 8.16
N ALA A 273 10.54 -4.06 8.33
CA ALA A 273 11.59 -3.87 7.32
C ALA A 273 11.66 -4.99 6.27
N MET A 274 10.77 -5.99 6.33
CA MET A 274 10.83 -7.15 5.47
C MET A 274 10.37 -6.86 4.05
N ARG A 275 11.02 -7.53 3.09
CA ARG A 275 10.57 -7.64 1.70
C ARG A 275 9.50 -8.71 1.56
N ASP A 276 8.83 -8.76 0.41
CA ASP A 276 7.92 -9.84 0.07
C ASP A 276 8.59 -11.22 0.25
N VAL A 277 7.91 -12.12 0.92
CA VAL A 277 8.43 -13.44 1.29
C VAL A 277 7.47 -14.54 0.84
N ASN A 278 7.99 -15.69 0.45
CA ASN A 278 7.14 -16.79 0.01
C ASN A 278 6.29 -17.34 1.16
N ARG A 279 6.89 -17.44 2.35
CA ARG A 279 6.22 -18.01 3.53
C ARG A 279 6.42 -17.09 4.72
N LEU A 280 5.32 -16.61 5.28
CA LEU A 280 5.31 -15.69 6.42
C LEU A 280 4.69 -16.37 7.64
N VAL A 281 5.26 -16.14 8.82
CA VAL A 281 4.61 -16.42 10.09
C VAL A 281 4.42 -15.14 10.88
N ALA A 282 3.20 -14.91 11.36
CA ALA A 282 2.79 -13.76 12.15
C ALA A 282 2.25 -14.20 13.52
N VAL A 283 2.34 -13.32 14.51
CA VAL A 283 1.79 -13.56 15.85
C VAL A 283 0.71 -12.52 16.12
N LEU A 284 -0.46 -13.00 16.58
CA LEU A 284 -1.51 -12.18 17.16
C LEU A 284 -1.64 -12.54 18.64
N ASP A 285 -1.44 -11.57 19.50
CA ASP A 285 -1.50 -11.75 20.94
C ASP A 285 -2.81 -11.21 21.53
N GLU A 286 -2.87 -11.08 22.84
CA GLU A 286 -4.02 -10.57 23.60
C GLU A 286 -4.38 -9.11 23.31
N GLN A 287 -3.55 -8.37 22.56
CA GLN A 287 -3.86 -7.00 22.18
C GLN A 287 -4.92 -6.90 21.09
N TYR A 288 -5.07 -7.96 20.30
CA TYR A 288 -6.03 -7.99 19.20
C TYR A 288 -7.41 -8.45 19.69
N TYR A 289 -8.45 -7.81 19.21
CA TYR A 289 -9.85 -8.18 19.49
C TYR A 289 -10.76 -7.73 18.36
N TYR A 290 -11.94 -8.33 18.26
CA TYR A 290 -12.98 -7.87 17.36
C TYR A 290 -13.93 -6.93 18.09
N ASP A 291 -14.27 -5.79 17.46
CA ASP A 291 -15.28 -4.87 17.96
C ASP A 291 -16.70 -5.36 17.63
N GLU A 292 -17.72 -4.60 18.09
CA GLU A 292 -19.14 -4.94 17.88
C GLU A 292 -19.53 -4.96 16.40
N ASP A 293 -18.83 -4.19 15.54
CA ASP A 293 -19.06 -4.13 14.10
C ASP A 293 -18.30 -5.23 13.33
N GLY A 294 -17.48 -6.01 14.02
CA GLY A 294 -16.72 -7.13 13.45
C GLY A 294 -15.40 -6.74 12.82
N TYR A 295 -14.83 -5.59 13.17
CA TYR A 295 -13.50 -5.19 12.75
C TYR A 295 -12.42 -5.65 13.74
N LEU A 296 -11.31 -6.15 13.21
CA LEU A 296 -10.12 -6.45 14.02
C LEU A 296 -9.51 -5.14 14.56
N ARG A 297 -9.32 -5.07 15.88
CA ARG A 297 -8.75 -3.93 16.59
C ARG A 297 -7.52 -4.34 17.37
N ALA A 298 -6.66 -3.37 17.67
CA ALA A 298 -5.55 -3.52 18.61
C ALA A 298 -5.84 -2.75 19.90
N GLY A 299 -5.73 -3.43 21.04
CA GLY A 299 -5.95 -2.85 22.37
C GLY A 299 -4.79 -1.95 22.86
N LYS A 300 -4.85 -1.50 24.13
CA LYS A 300 -3.74 -0.82 24.80
C LYS A 300 -2.62 -1.82 25.06
N ILE A 301 -1.40 -1.48 24.66
CA ILE A 301 -0.19 -2.19 25.06
C ILE A 301 -0.07 -2.09 26.57
N SER A 302 0.00 -3.20 27.30
CA SER A 302 0.35 -3.20 28.72
C SER A 302 1.81 -2.74 28.86
N GLU A 303 2.12 -2.03 29.95
CA GLU A 303 3.46 -1.45 30.18
C GLU A 303 4.61 -2.47 30.15
N ALA A 304 4.30 -3.77 30.30
CA ALA A 304 5.29 -4.86 30.28
C ALA A 304 5.85 -5.20 28.87
N SER A 305 5.22 -4.74 27.80
CA SER A 305 5.65 -5.00 26.39
C SER A 305 6.47 -3.84 25.80
N TYR A 306 7.01 -2.97 26.62
CA TYR A 306 7.57 -1.66 26.26
C TYR A 306 8.86 -1.65 25.45
N GLU A 307 9.53 -2.79 25.26
CA GLU A 307 10.83 -2.79 24.60
C GLU A 307 10.79 -2.85 23.06
N ILE A 308 9.64 -3.11 22.44
CA ILE A 308 9.57 -3.32 20.99
C ILE A 308 8.83 -2.22 20.21
N THR A 309 7.97 -1.40 20.83
CA THR A 309 7.25 -0.36 20.05
C THR A 309 7.00 0.92 20.85
N ARG A 310 7.90 1.89 20.75
CA ARG A 310 7.67 3.27 21.20
C ARG A 310 6.78 4.02 20.22
N ILE A 311 5.46 3.87 20.28
CA ILE A 311 4.52 4.84 19.68
C ILE A 311 3.27 4.86 20.55
N THR A 312 3.18 5.82 21.45
CA THR A 312 2.05 6.06 22.35
C THR A 312 1.26 7.30 21.92
N THR A 313 0.29 7.13 21.04
CA THR A 313 -0.80 8.10 20.82
C THR A 313 -2.07 7.33 20.44
N SER A 314 -3.24 7.97 20.50
CA SER A 314 -4.50 7.39 19.96
C SER A 314 -4.38 6.98 18.49
N GLU A 315 -3.48 7.60 17.74
CA GLU A 315 -3.04 7.21 16.39
C GLU A 315 -2.23 5.90 16.37
N GLY A 316 -1.47 5.59 17.42
CA GLY A 316 -0.67 4.36 17.51
C GLY A 316 -1.48 3.07 17.52
N ARG A 317 -2.77 3.12 17.93
CA ARG A 317 -3.66 1.94 17.89
C ARG A 317 -4.14 1.60 16.48
N LYS A 318 -4.35 2.63 15.65
CA LYS A 318 -4.71 2.44 14.23
C LYS A 318 -3.50 1.97 13.43
N SER A 319 -2.29 2.40 13.80
CA SER A 319 -1.06 1.99 13.15
C SER A 319 -0.77 0.50 13.31
N ASN A 320 -1.11 -0.11 14.45
CA ASN A 320 -0.83 -1.52 14.73
C ASN A 320 -1.60 -2.48 13.80
N VAL A 321 -2.91 -2.26 13.58
CA VAL A 321 -3.70 -3.11 12.66
C VAL A 321 -3.29 -2.87 11.22
N ARG A 322 -3.01 -1.62 10.83
CA ARG A 322 -2.50 -1.31 9.49
C ARG A 322 -1.11 -1.90 9.26
N LEU A 323 -0.24 -1.81 10.25
CA LEU A 323 1.07 -2.43 10.19
C LEU A 323 0.95 -3.96 10.02
N LEU A 324 0.06 -4.60 10.79
CA LEU A 324 -0.25 -6.02 10.64
C LEU A 324 -0.75 -6.33 9.21
N PHE A 325 -1.69 -5.55 8.69
CA PHE A 325 -2.19 -5.71 7.32
C PHE A 325 -1.07 -5.64 6.29
N HIS A 326 -0.21 -4.63 6.36
CA HIS A 326 0.92 -4.50 5.45
C HIS A 326 1.94 -5.64 5.59
N GLN A 327 2.15 -6.12 6.81
CA GLN A 327 3.04 -7.26 7.07
C GLN A 327 2.46 -8.56 6.49
N LEU A 328 1.18 -8.85 6.73
CA LEU A 328 0.54 -10.06 6.22
C LEU A 328 0.48 -10.09 4.69
N ASN A 329 0.28 -8.93 4.06
CA ASN A 329 0.30 -8.81 2.60
C ASN A 329 1.70 -9.00 1.96
N GLN A 330 2.75 -9.17 2.75
CA GLN A 330 4.07 -9.55 2.25
C GLN A 330 4.18 -11.03 1.89
N ALA A 331 3.28 -11.87 2.39
CA ALA A 331 3.23 -13.29 2.08
C ALA A 331 2.78 -13.53 0.63
N LYS A 332 3.56 -14.32 -0.13
CA LYS A 332 3.24 -14.67 -1.52
C LYS A 332 2.57 -16.02 -1.68
N GLU A 333 3.05 -17.04 -0.96
CA GLU A 333 2.61 -18.42 -1.14
C GLU A 333 1.86 -18.97 0.08
N LYS A 334 2.42 -18.79 1.28
CA LYS A 334 1.88 -19.37 2.51
C LYS A 334 1.92 -18.40 3.67
N LEU A 335 0.87 -18.46 4.48
CA LEU A 335 0.74 -17.65 5.69
C LEU A 335 0.46 -18.58 6.88
N ALA A 336 1.25 -18.43 7.96
CA ALA A 336 0.98 -19.04 9.25
C ALA A 336 0.67 -17.94 10.27
N ILE A 337 -0.36 -18.14 11.08
CA ILE A 337 -0.73 -17.23 12.16
C ILE A 337 -0.68 -18.01 13.47
N VAL A 338 0.16 -17.55 14.38
CA VAL A 338 0.22 -18.05 15.76
C VAL A 338 -0.61 -17.10 16.63
N ILE A 339 -1.67 -17.59 17.23
CA ILE A 339 -2.51 -16.81 18.13
C ILE A 339 -2.12 -17.17 19.56
N LYS A 340 -1.60 -16.17 20.29
CA LYS A 340 -1.08 -16.34 21.63
C LYS A 340 -2.06 -15.79 22.66
N ASP A 341 -2.48 -16.65 23.59
CA ASP A 341 -3.35 -16.31 24.75
C ASP A 341 -4.58 -15.47 24.38
N ASN A 342 -5.19 -15.79 23.23
CA ASN A 342 -6.34 -15.06 22.71
C ASN A 342 -7.38 -16.02 22.09
N PRO A 343 -8.13 -16.75 22.92
CA PRO A 343 -9.08 -17.76 22.42
C PRO A 343 -10.21 -17.16 21.58
N SER A 344 -10.67 -15.95 21.91
CA SER A 344 -11.75 -15.29 21.16
C SER A 344 -11.38 -14.99 19.71
N VAL A 345 -10.18 -14.47 19.48
CA VAL A 345 -9.67 -14.23 18.12
C VAL A 345 -9.39 -15.54 17.40
N TYR A 346 -8.89 -16.55 18.13
CA TYR A 346 -8.64 -17.87 17.56
C TYR A 346 -9.91 -18.54 17.04
N ASP A 347 -10.95 -18.59 17.85
CA ASP A 347 -12.25 -19.18 17.47
C ASP A 347 -12.85 -18.45 16.25
N THR A 348 -12.78 -17.11 16.26
CA THR A 348 -13.29 -16.31 15.13
C THR A 348 -12.51 -16.58 13.83
N ILE A 349 -11.19 -16.71 13.91
CA ILE A 349 -10.36 -17.01 12.72
C ILE A 349 -10.56 -18.45 12.25
N LEU A 350 -10.75 -19.40 13.16
CA LEU A 350 -11.14 -20.77 12.79
C LEU A 350 -12.46 -20.81 12.05
N ASP A 351 -13.45 -20.00 12.46
CA ASP A 351 -14.71 -19.89 11.76
C ASP A 351 -14.53 -19.38 10.33
N ILE A 352 -13.62 -18.43 10.10
CA ILE A 352 -13.28 -17.96 8.75
C ILE A 352 -12.70 -19.10 7.90
N LEU A 353 -11.81 -19.92 8.47
CA LEU A 353 -11.20 -21.05 7.78
C LEU A 353 -12.19 -22.19 7.48
N GLN A 354 -13.17 -22.40 8.37
CA GLN A 354 -14.13 -23.52 8.32
C GLN A 354 -15.39 -23.17 7.52
N MET A 355 -15.60 -21.95 7.11
CA MET A 355 -16.86 -21.43 6.53
C MET A 355 -17.43 -22.20 5.34
N ARG A 356 -16.96 -23.40 5.03
CA ARG A 356 -17.47 -24.26 3.95
C ARG A 356 -17.63 -25.72 4.23
N LYS A 357 -17.55 -26.17 5.47
CA LYS A 357 -17.93 -27.56 5.73
C LYS A 357 -19.47 -27.74 5.91
N ASN A 358 -20.22 -26.65 6.04
CA ASN A 358 -21.65 -26.70 6.40
C ASN A 358 -22.61 -25.97 5.43
N ARG A 359 -22.34 -26.06 4.11
CA ARG A 359 -23.37 -25.75 3.10
C ARG A 359 -23.45 -26.81 2.04
#